data_6ce9adad29ab768f2cbea6be0b5bef64
#
_entry.id   6ce9adad29ab768f2cbea6be0b5bef64
#
_cell.length_a   1.000
_cell.length_b   1.000
_cell.length_c   1.000
_cell.angle_alpha   90.00
_cell.angle_beta   90.00
_cell.angle_gamma   90.00
#
_symmetry.space_group_name_H-M   'P 1'
#
loop_
_entity.id
_entity.type
_entity.pdbx_description
1 polymer ?
#
loop_
_entity_poly.entity_id
_entity_poly.type
_entity_poly.pdbx_seq_one_letter_code
_entity_poly.pdbx_strand_id
1 'polypeptide(L)'
;MIKTNIIFGSSTFVTMRESKLLNNDIIEFDTVFSVADLSKLDNYELTLPKDIYNENINCLLSKEIKKLNEAISNNKDIRVWTSHFDIYSYLLLLYLCDYLENRDCNLYVVFSDEYNENCCSPACMRENELEELAKLEHKLSKKEILEYSKKWKEIKDKKFDMAILENKKVKLVSFDYYNEEILNLLKELGEVKIVRLVGLFMNNYFITINTSQ
;
A
#
# COMPACT_ATOMS: atom_id res chain seq x y z
N MET A 1 3.87 -23.69 7.33
CA MET A 1 3.73 -22.81 8.51
C MET A 1 2.57 -21.86 8.28
N ILE A 2 1.78 -21.60 9.31
CA ILE A 2 0.68 -20.64 9.25
C ILE A 2 1.27 -19.23 9.33
N LYS A 3 0.93 -18.35 8.36
CA LYS A 3 1.41 -16.96 8.32
C LYS A 3 0.25 -16.01 8.58
N THR A 4 0.52 -14.89 9.23
CA THR A 4 -0.43 -13.79 9.29
C THR A 4 -0.30 -12.94 8.04
N ASN A 5 -1.38 -12.79 7.29
CA ASN A 5 -1.40 -11.97 6.08
C ASN A 5 -1.71 -10.52 6.44
N ILE A 6 -0.91 -9.60 5.95
CA ILE A 6 -1.14 -8.16 6.07
C ILE A 6 -1.47 -7.61 4.68
N ILE A 7 -2.57 -6.90 4.59
CA ILE A 7 -3.11 -6.36 3.37
C ILE A 7 -3.52 -4.91 3.57
N PHE A 8 -3.62 -4.17 2.47
CA PHE A 8 -4.24 -2.86 2.41
C PHE A 8 -5.62 -2.95 1.76
N GLY A 9 -6.63 -2.41 2.47
CA GLY A 9 -7.97 -2.15 1.95
C GLY A 9 -8.92 -3.35 1.89
N SER A 10 -10.20 -3.05 2.03
CA SER A 10 -11.29 -4.04 2.18
C SER A 10 -11.50 -4.92 0.93
N SER A 11 -11.19 -4.42 -0.27
CA SER A 11 -11.34 -5.23 -1.50
C SER A 11 -10.43 -6.47 -1.46
N THR A 12 -9.15 -6.26 -1.11
CA THR A 12 -8.20 -7.38 -0.95
C THR A 12 -8.63 -8.32 0.18
N PHE A 13 -9.17 -7.75 1.28
CA PHE A 13 -9.64 -8.52 2.42
C PHE A 13 -10.77 -9.48 2.04
N VAL A 14 -11.78 -9.02 1.31
CA VAL A 14 -12.91 -9.85 0.89
C VAL A 14 -12.44 -10.99 -0.01
N THR A 15 -11.67 -10.69 -1.06
CA THR A 15 -11.15 -11.71 -1.99
C THR A 15 -10.28 -12.74 -1.26
N MET A 16 -9.44 -12.27 -0.33
CA MET A 16 -8.55 -13.14 0.42
C MET A 16 -9.30 -14.07 1.38
N ARG A 17 -10.40 -13.62 1.98
CA ARG A 17 -11.25 -14.46 2.82
C ARG A 17 -11.98 -15.55 2.06
N GLU A 18 -12.28 -15.36 0.80
CA GLU A 18 -12.92 -16.33 -0.09
C GLU A 18 -11.92 -17.35 -0.62
N SER A 19 -10.64 -17.05 -0.59
CA SER A 19 -9.56 -17.96 -0.98
C SER A 19 -9.39 -19.11 0.03
N LYS A 20 -9.36 -20.35 -0.46
CA LYS A 20 -9.24 -21.56 0.37
C LYS A 20 -7.86 -21.78 0.97
N LEU A 21 -6.81 -21.25 0.36
CA LEU A 21 -5.43 -21.40 0.83
C LEU A 21 -5.09 -20.47 2.00
N LEU A 22 -5.85 -19.42 2.20
CA LEU A 22 -5.54 -18.36 3.14
C LEU A 22 -6.39 -18.44 4.41
N ASN A 23 -6.68 -19.65 4.90
CA ASN A 23 -7.31 -19.92 6.21
C ASN A 23 -6.50 -19.36 7.40
N ASN A 24 -5.79 -18.24 7.19
CA ASN A 24 -4.87 -17.64 8.13
C ASN A 24 -5.45 -16.33 8.66
N ASP A 25 -4.90 -15.88 9.76
CA ASP A 25 -5.23 -14.56 10.28
C ASP A 25 -4.90 -13.49 9.22
N ILE A 26 -5.85 -12.61 8.95
CA ILE A 26 -5.69 -11.48 8.05
C ILE A 26 -5.79 -10.21 8.89
N ILE A 27 -4.79 -9.35 8.75
CA ILE A 27 -4.79 -8.01 9.33
C ILE A 27 -4.93 -7.02 8.17
N GLU A 28 -6.08 -6.38 8.14
CA GLU A 28 -6.38 -5.31 7.20
C GLU A 28 -5.88 -3.98 7.74
N PHE A 29 -5.12 -3.26 6.95
CA PHE A 29 -4.72 -1.88 7.20
C PHE A 29 -5.47 -0.96 6.24
N ASP A 30 -6.17 0.02 6.78
CA ASP A 30 -6.88 1.06 6.03
C ASP A 30 -6.19 2.43 6.15
N THR A 31 -5.02 2.46 6.76
CA THR A 31 -4.29 3.71 7.02
C THR A 31 -3.66 4.25 5.75
N VAL A 32 -4.09 5.42 5.31
CA VAL A 32 -3.64 6.08 4.08
C VAL A 32 -2.41 6.94 4.35
N PHE A 33 -1.22 6.34 4.35
CA PHE A 33 0.05 7.04 4.57
C PHE A 33 0.41 8.04 3.47
N SER A 34 -0.15 7.86 2.27
CA SER A 34 0.23 8.65 1.08
C SER A 34 -0.20 10.12 1.12
N VAL A 35 -1.12 10.50 2.01
CA VAL A 35 -1.61 11.88 2.19
C VAL A 35 -1.64 12.31 3.65
N ALA A 36 -1.05 11.51 4.54
CA ALA A 36 -1.06 11.77 5.98
C ALA A 36 0.13 12.63 6.41
N ASP A 37 -0.10 13.48 7.40
CA ASP A 37 1.00 14.03 8.20
C ASP A 37 1.52 12.94 9.14
N LEU A 38 2.73 12.48 8.88
CA LEU A 38 3.36 11.37 9.59
C LEU A 38 4.14 11.81 10.84
N SER A 39 4.17 13.11 11.17
CA SER A 39 4.99 13.65 12.25
C SER A 39 4.67 13.11 13.66
N LYS A 40 3.46 12.58 13.85
CA LYS A 40 3.00 11.99 15.12
C LYS A 40 2.79 10.48 15.06
N LEU A 41 3.25 9.84 14.01
CA LEU A 41 3.03 8.40 13.78
C LEU A 41 3.60 7.52 14.89
N ASP A 42 4.66 7.93 15.59
CA ASP A 42 5.24 7.20 16.72
C ASP A 42 4.24 7.00 17.87
N ASN A 43 3.24 7.87 17.98
CA ASN A 43 2.12 7.75 18.91
C ASN A 43 0.90 7.05 18.28
N TYR A 44 1.03 6.46 17.08
CA TYR A 44 -0.08 5.94 16.27
C TYR A 44 -1.11 7.00 15.88
N GLU A 45 -0.73 8.26 15.93
CA GLU A 45 -1.55 9.40 15.51
C GLU A 45 -1.17 9.81 14.10
N LEU A 46 -2.19 9.96 13.25
CA LEU A 46 -2.05 10.46 11.90
C LEU A 46 -2.98 11.66 11.74
N THR A 47 -2.48 12.71 11.13
CA THR A 47 -3.31 13.84 10.75
C THR A 47 -3.59 13.76 9.26
N LEU A 48 -4.84 13.56 8.90
CA LEU A 48 -5.29 13.59 7.51
C LEU A 48 -5.85 14.96 7.15
N PRO A 49 -5.78 15.38 5.88
CA PRO A 49 -6.42 16.60 5.43
C PRO A 49 -7.92 16.55 5.77
N LYS A 50 -8.41 17.50 6.56
CA LYS A 50 -9.79 17.51 7.10
C LYS A 50 -10.86 17.48 6.01
N ASP A 51 -10.53 17.99 4.84
CA ASP A 51 -11.45 18.05 3.69
C ASP A 51 -11.64 16.70 2.97
N ILE A 52 -10.81 15.70 3.29
CA ILE A 52 -10.79 14.42 2.59
C ILE A 52 -11.22 13.26 3.49
N TYR A 53 -10.96 13.28 4.80
CA TYR A 53 -11.14 12.14 5.69
C TYR A 53 -11.80 12.49 7.03
N ASN A 54 -12.58 11.54 7.57
CA ASN A 54 -13.19 11.63 8.91
C ASN A 54 -12.17 11.30 10.03
N GLU A 55 -12.36 11.89 11.22
CA GLU A 55 -11.47 11.84 12.40
C GLU A 55 -11.20 10.44 12.99
N ASN A 56 -11.86 9.37 12.50
CA ASN A 56 -11.82 8.04 13.11
C ASN A 56 -10.63 7.16 12.71
N ILE A 57 -9.71 7.61 11.86
CA ILE A 57 -8.62 6.76 11.32
C ILE A 57 -7.54 6.45 12.36
N ASN A 58 -7.28 7.34 13.31
CA ASN A 58 -6.32 7.09 14.39
C ASN A 58 -6.69 5.86 15.25
N CYS A 59 -7.99 5.59 15.42
CA CYS A 59 -8.46 4.41 16.14
C CYS A 59 -8.17 3.10 15.38
N LEU A 60 -8.15 3.14 14.05
CA LEU A 60 -7.88 1.95 13.22
C LEU A 60 -6.42 1.51 13.32
N LEU A 61 -5.47 2.43 13.16
CA LEU A 61 -4.03 2.08 13.24
C LEU A 61 -3.68 1.43 14.58
N SER A 62 -4.17 1.93 15.69
CA SER A 62 -3.95 1.35 17.02
C SER A 62 -4.48 -0.07 17.14
N LYS A 63 -5.63 -0.37 16.54
CA LYS A 63 -6.21 -1.72 16.47
C LYS A 63 -5.33 -2.68 15.66
N GLU A 64 -4.92 -2.24 14.47
CA GLU A 64 -4.13 -3.07 13.57
C GLU A 64 -2.75 -3.37 14.15
N ILE A 65 -2.12 -2.38 14.78
CA ILE A 65 -0.86 -2.57 15.51
C ILE A 65 -1.01 -3.52 16.70
N LYS A 66 -2.14 -3.47 17.41
CA LYS A 66 -2.41 -4.45 18.48
C LYS A 66 -2.48 -5.86 17.93
N LYS A 67 -3.25 -6.10 16.85
CA LYS A 67 -3.33 -7.43 16.20
C LYS A 67 -1.97 -7.90 15.68
N LEU A 68 -1.18 -6.99 15.10
CA LEU A 68 0.16 -7.27 14.62
C LEU A 68 1.09 -7.71 15.77
N ASN A 69 1.05 -7.01 16.91
CA ASN A 69 1.82 -7.37 18.10
C ASN A 69 1.42 -8.74 18.67
N GLU A 70 0.13 -9.05 18.69
CA GLU A 70 -0.37 -10.36 19.08
C GLU A 70 0.13 -11.46 18.13
N ALA A 71 0.14 -11.22 16.82
CA ALA A 71 0.67 -12.14 15.81
C ALA A 71 2.17 -12.39 16.01
N ILE A 72 2.95 -11.35 16.24
CA ILE A 72 4.41 -11.43 16.50
C ILE A 72 4.67 -12.22 17.80
N SER A 73 3.92 -11.93 18.87
CA SER A 73 4.08 -12.62 20.17
C SER A 73 3.77 -14.13 20.08
N ASN A 74 2.95 -14.53 19.12
CA ASN A 74 2.64 -15.93 18.86
C ASN A 74 3.67 -16.61 17.93
N ASN A 75 4.80 -15.97 17.65
CA ASN A 75 5.86 -16.44 16.75
C ASN A 75 5.35 -16.78 15.35
N LYS A 76 4.38 -16.02 14.85
CA LYS A 76 3.85 -16.18 13.50
C LYS A 76 4.73 -15.46 12.49
N ASP A 77 4.93 -16.09 11.36
CA ASP A 77 5.51 -15.44 10.20
C ASP A 77 4.51 -14.43 9.60
N ILE A 78 4.98 -13.28 9.22
CA ILE A 78 4.18 -12.19 8.65
C ILE A 78 4.37 -12.16 7.14
N ARG A 79 3.27 -12.11 6.38
CA ARG A 79 3.27 -11.95 4.93
C ARG A 79 2.56 -10.67 4.54
N VAL A 80 3.26 -9.77 3.84
CA VAL A 80 2.70 -8.52 3.32
C VAL A 80 2.38 -8.67 1.84
N TRP A 81 1.19 -8.25 1.45
CA TRP A 81 0.74 -8.23 0.06
C TRP A 81 0.78 -6.82 -0.47
N THR A 82 1.49 -6.61 -1.57
CA THR A 82 1.76 -5.28 -2.13
C THR A 82 1.93 -5.32 -3.65
N SER A 83 2.23 -4.17 -4.22
CA SER A 83 2.63 -4.00 -5.63
C SER A 83 3.60 -2.83 -5.75
N HIS A 84 4.49 -2.87 -6.73
CA HIS A 84 5.35 -1.73 -7.08
C HIS A 84 4.57 -0.60 -7.81
N PHE A 85 3.27 -0.77 -8.03
CA PHE A 85 2.38 0.21 -8.66
C PHE A 85 1.26 0.71 -7.75
N ASP A 86 1.14 0.16 -6.54
CA ASP A 86 0.14 0.57 -5.55
C ASP A 86 0.83 1.30 -4.40
N ILE A 87 0.75 2.63 -4.41
CA ILE A 87 1.38 3.47 -3.38
C ILE A 87 0.91 3.13 -1.97
N TYR A 88 -0.34 2.75 -1.78
CA TYR A 88 -0.91 2.48 -0.47
C TYR A 88 -0.32 1.23 0.16
N SER A 89 -0.35 0.12 -0.54
CA SER A 89 0.22 -1.14 -0.05
C SER A 89 1.75 -1.10 -0.02
N TYR A 90 2.39 -0.33 -0.92
CA TYR A 90 3.84 -0.17 -0.91
C TYR A 90 4.33 0.64 0.30
N LEU A 91 3.68 1.75 0.65
CA LEU A 91 4.00 2.50 1.87
C LEU A 91 3.74 1.68 3.13
N LEU A 92 2.71 0.83 3.14
CA LEU A 92 2.48 -0.12 4.22
C LEU A 92 3.64 -1.10 4.38
N LEU A 93 4.18 -1.64 3.28
CA LEU A 93 5.40 -2.48 3.32
C LEU A 93 6.57 -1.73 3.94
N LEU A 94 6.83 -0.48 3.52
CA LEU A 94 7.93 0.32 4.05
C LEU A 94 7.78 0.58 5.55
N TYR A 95 6.55 0.95 5.98
CA TYR A 95 6.21 1.14 7.39
C TYR A 95 6.43 -0.13 8.21
N LEU A 96 5.96 -1.27 7.71
CA LEU A 96 6.10 -2.55 8.40
C LEU A 96 7.57 -2.98 8.51
N CYS A 97 8.39 -2.72 7.51
CA CYS A 97 9.83 -2.98 7.58
C CYS A 97 10.49 -2.15 8.67
N ASP A 98 10.11 -0.87 8.83
CA ASP A 98 10.61 -0.02 9.92
C ASP A 98 10.09 -0.51 11.28
N TYR A 99 8.80 -0.80 11.38
CA TYR A 99 8.18 -1.27 12.61
C TYR A 99 8.75 -2.61 13.11
N LEU A 100 9.14 -3.49 12.18
CA LEU A 100 9.61 -4.85 12.46
C LEU A 100 11.16 -4.97 12.47
N GLU A 101 11.90 -3.91 12.16
CA GLU A 101 13.36 -3.91 11.99
C GLU A 101 14.11 -4.63 13.15
N ASN A 102 13.67 -4.40 14.38
CA ASN A 102 14.30 -4.92 15.60
C ASN A 102 13.46 -6.00 16.31
N ARG A 103 12.48 -6.60 15.62
CA ARG A 103 11.61 -7.62 16.19
C ARG A 103 11.98 -9.02 15.71
N ASP A 104 11.76 -10.01 16.55
CA ASP A 104 12.04 -11.41 16.22
C ASP A 104 10.84 -12.03 15.48
N CYS A 105 10.72 -11.70 14.20
CA CYS A 105 9.73 -12.30 13.30
C CYS A 105 10.32 -12.40 11.89
N ASN A 106 9.78 -13.33 11.08
CA ASN A 106 10.12 -13.43 9.68
C ASN A 106 9.11 -12.60 8.87
N LEU A 107 9.61 -11.76 8.00
CA LEU A 107 8.79 -10.97 7.09
C LEU A 107 8.90 -11.52 5.67
N TYR A 108 7.77 -11.83 5.09
CA TYR A 108 7.62 -12.27 3.70
C TYR A 108 6.86 -11.18 2.93
N VAL A 109 7.19 -11.03 1.67
CA VAL A 109 6.47 -10.11 0.77
C VAL A 109 5.98 -10.85 -0.46
N VAL A 110 4.87 -10.39 -0.98
CA VAL A 110 4.25 -10.88 -2.22
C VAL A 110 3.91 -9.66 -3.07
N PHE A 111 4.50 -9.57 -4.26
CA PHE A 111 4.25 -8.48 -5.20
C PHE A 111 3.29 -8.93 -6.30
N SER A 112 2.10 -8.33 -6.40
CA SER A 112 1.10 -8.72 -7.40
C SER A 112 1.55 -8.51 -8.85
N ASP A 113 2.38 -7.52 -9.09
CA ASP A 113 2.97 -7.24 -10.40
C ASP A 113 4.04 -8.26 -10.83
N GLU A 114 4.55 -9.09 -9.92
CA GLU A 114 5.43 -10.22 -10.28
C GLU A 114 4.65 -11.41 -10.84
N TYR A 115 3.38 -11.56 -10.48
CA TYR A 115 2.50 -12.58 -11.05
C TYR A 115 1.94 -12.15 -12.42
N ASN A 116 1.53 -10.89 -12.53
CA ASN A 116 1.01 -10.30 -13.75
C ASN A 116 1.40 -8.80 -13.77
N GLU A 117 2.23 -8.42 -14.71
CA GLU A 117 2.74 -7.05 -14.87
C GLU A 117 1.65 -5.98 -15.04
N ASN A 118 0.44 -6.39 -15.49
CA ASN A 118 -0.73 -5.51 -15.58
C ASN A 118 -1.53 -5.44 -14.27
N CYS A 119 -1.16 -6.21 -13.25
CA CYS A 119 -1.84 -6.21 -11.96
C CYS A 119 -1.25 -5.12 -11.06
N CYS A 120 -1.87 -3.96 -11.06
CA CYS A 120 -1.39 -2.81 -10.30
C CYS A 120 -1.59 -2.92 -8.78
N SER A 121 -2.43 -3.86 -8.30
CA SER A 121 -2.70 -4.02 -6.87
C SER A 121 -3.23 -5.44 -6.57
N PRO A 122 -2.95 -6.02 -5.40
CA PRO A 122 -3.59 -7.26 -4.96
C PRO A 122 -5.13 -7.21 -4.98
N ALA A 123 -5.71 -6.01 -4.85
CA ALA A 123 -7.16 -5.80 -4.92
C ALA A 123 -7.78 -6.10 -6.30
N CYS A 124 -6.97 -6.15 -7.35
CA CYS A 124 -7.42 -6.46 -8.71
C CYS A 124 -7.42 -7.96 -9.01
N MET A 125 -6.95 -8.80 -8.08
CA MET A 125 -6.79 -10.24 -8.27
C MET A 125 -8.04 -11.02 -7.85
N ARG A 126 -8.21 -12.18 -8.48
CA ARG A 126 -9.22 -13.18 -8.09
C ARG A 126 -8.66 -14.13 -7.04
N GLU A 127 -9.52 -14.89 -6.39
CA GLU A 127 -9.17 -15.84 -5.34
C GLU A 127 -8.07 -16.83 -5.75
N ASN A 128 -8.24 -17.46 -6.92
CA ASN A 128 -7.28 -18.41 -7.45
C ASN A 128 -5.94 -17.78 -7.86
N GLU A 129 -5.96 -16.52 -8.26
CA GLU A 129 -4.74 -15.76 -8.60
C GLU A 129 -3.96 -15.40 -7.33
N LEU A 130 -4.65 -15.05 -6.23
CA LEU A 130 -4.02 -14.85 -4.92
C LEU A 130 -3.36 -16.15 -4.42
N GLU A 131 -3.98 -17.31 -4.67
CA GLU A 131 -3.42 -18.61 -4.31
C GLU A 131 -2.11 -18.90 -5.06
N GLU A 132 -2.07 -18.61 -6.35
CA GLU A 132 -0.86 -18.78 -7.16
C GLU A 132 0.22 -17.75 -6.76
N LEU A 133 -0.19 -16.52 -6.57
CA LEU A 133 0.71 -15.44 -6.13
C LEU A 133 1.36 -15.74 -4.77
N ALA A 134 0.62 -16.38 -3.85
CA ALA A 134 1.17 -16.79 -2.55
C ALA A 134 2.39 -17.73 -2.67
N LYS A 135 2.53 -18.45 -3.79
CA LYS A 135 3.67 -19.34 -4.05
C LYS A 135 4.94 -18.58 -4.46
N LEU A 136 4.79 -17.33 -4.88
CA LEU A 136 5.89 -16.44 -5.27
C LEU A 136 6.42 -15.61 -4.09
N GLU A 137 5.96 -15.91 -2.87
CA GLU A 137 6.39 -15.17 -1.70
C GLU A 137 7.92 -15.18 -1.54
N HIS A 138 8.45 -14.02 -1.22
CA HIS A 138 9.86 -13.80 -0.97
C HIS A 138 10.10 -13.49 0.52
N LYS A 139 10.99 -14.23 1.18
CA LYS A 139 11.41 -13.93 2.55
C LYS A 139 12.42 -12.78 2.52
N LEU A 140 12.09 -11.66 3.13
CA LEU A 140 13.00 -10.53 3.22
C LEU A 140 14.20 -10.86 4.11
N SER A 141 15.39 -10.61 3.60
CA SER A 141 16.62 -10.61 4.38
C SER A 141 16.68 -9.39 5.33
N LYS A 142 17.50 -9.47 6.36
CA LYS A 142 17.74 -8.31 7.25
C LYS A 142 18.22 -7.07 6.48
N LYS A 143 19.00 -7.27 5.43
CA LYS A 143 19.48 -6.17 4.58
C LYS A 143 18.33 -5.48 3.85
N GLU A 144 17.42 -6.24 3.25
CA GLU A 144 16.25 -5.71 2.54
C GLU A 144 15.30 -4.98 3.50
N ILE A 145 15.07 -5.54 4.70
CA ILE A 145 14.27 -4.88 5.74
C ILE A 145 14.89 -3.52 6.09
N LEU A 146 16.20 -3.45 6.30
CA LEU A 146 16.90 -2.19 6.58
C LEU A 146 16.82 -1.19 5.41
N GLU A 147 16.91 -1.66 4.17
CA GLU A 147 16.77 -0.81 2.99
C GLU A 147 15.36 -0.22 2.87
N TYR A 148 14.32 -1.01 3.12
CA TYR A 148 12.93 -0.54 3.13
C TYR A 148 12.65 0.38 4.32
N SER A 149 13.14 0.05 5.51
CA SER A 149 13.05 0.91 6.70
C SER A 149 13.71 2.27 6.47
N LYS A 150 14.88 2.30 5.84
CA LYS A 150 15.55 3.55 5.47
C LYS A 150 14.69 4.41 4.54
N LYS A 151 14.10 3.82 3.51
CA LYS A 151 13.17 4.53 2.61
C LYS A 151 11.98 5.10 3.37
N TRP A 152 11.42 4.34 4.33
CA TRP A 152 10.35 4.83 5.17
C TRP A 152 10.75 6.05 6.00
N LYS A 153 11.90 5.97 6.71
CA LYS A 153 12.43 7.08 7.51
C LYS A 153 12.65 8.34 6.67
N GLU A 154 13.16 8.19 5.44
CA GLU A 154 13.32 9.31 4.50
C GLU A 154 12.00 9.98 4.09
N ILE A 155 10.89 9.24 4.09
CA ILE A 155 9.55 9.76 3.79
C ILE A 155 8.93 10.37 5.05
N LYS A 156 8.95 9.64 6.17
CA LYS A 156 8.32 10.02 7.43
C LYS A 156 8.79 11.39 7.94
N ASP A 157 10.07 11.67 7.80
CA ASP A 157 10.68 12.90 8.30
C ASP A 157 10.46 14.12 7.39
N LYS A 158 9.80 13.92 6.24
CA LYS A 158 9.51 14.99 5.29
C LYS A 158 8.08 15.46 5.41
N LYS A 159 7.90 16.76 5.21
CA LYS A 159 6.58 17.35 5.01
C LYS A 159 6.22 17.27 3.52
N PHE A 160 5.05 16.72 3.21
CA PHE A 160 4.55 16.57 1.84
C PHE A 160 3.02 16.64 1.84
N ASP A 161 2.43 16.89 0.68
CA ASP A 161 0.99 16.88 0.52
C ASP A 161 0.53 15.47 0.09
N MET A 162 1.27 14.84 -0.84
CA MET A 162 0.94 13.54 -1.38
C MET A 162 2.20 12.75 -1.74
N ALA A 163 2.19 11.45 -1.50
CA ALA A 163 3.18 10.50 -2.00
C ALA A 163 2.59 9.70 -3.17
N ILE A 164 3.36 9.52 -4.23
CA ILE A 164 3.02 8.74 -5.42
C ILE A 164 4.13 7.74 -5.75
N LEU A 165 3.82 6.76 -6.59
CA LEU A 165 4.83 5.90 -7.21
C LEU A 165 5.10 6.36 -8.64
N GLU A 166 6.36 6.64 -8.94
CA GLU A 166 6.85 6.95 -10.26
C GLU A 166 8.09 6.11 -10.53
N ASN A 167 8.06 5.28 -11.58
CA ASN A 167 9.12 4.33 -11.90
C ASN A 167 9.51 3.44 -10.69
N LYS A 168 8.51 2.89 -10.01
CA LYS A 168 8.67 2.03 -8.81
C LYS A 168 9.37 2.72 -7.62
N LYS A 169 9.45 4.04 -7.63
CA LYS A 169 10.04 4.86 -6.54
C LYS A 169 9.01 5.79 -5.95
N VAL A 170 9.06 5.95 -4.64
CA VAL A 170 8.20 6.93 -3.97
C VAL A 170 8.69 8.34 -4.28
N LYS A 171 7.79 9.17 -4.76
CA LYS A 171 8.00 10.60 -5.01
C LYS A 171 7.01 11.39 -4.17
N LEU A 172 7.51 12.40 -3.48
CA LEU A 172 6.70 13.30 -2.68
C LEU A 172 6.36 14.53 -3.53
N VAL A 173 5.07 14.83 -3.62
CA VAL A 173 4.55 15.88 -4.52
C VAL A 173 3.51 16.74 -3.82
N SER A 174 3.20 17.89 -4.41
CA SER A 174 2.09 18.74 -3.98
C SER A 174 0.76 18.25 -4.56
N PHE A 175 -0.37 18.71 -4.00
CA PHE A 175 -1.71 18.32 -4.50
C PHE A 175 -1.98 18.80 -5.92
N ASP A 176 -1.27 19.82 -6.39
CA ASP A 176 -1.40 20.36 -7.74
C ASP A 176 -0.54 19.65 -8.80
N TYR A 177 0.21 18.62 -8.41
CA TYR A 177 1.14 17.89 -9.27
C TYR A 177 0.53 17.43 -10.59
N TYR A 178 -0.74 17.03 -10.59
CA TYR A 178 -1.44 16.54 -11.77
C TYR A 178 -2.31 17.60 -12.47
N ASN A 179 -2.29 18.86 -12.03
CA ASN A 179 -3.18 19.90 -12.57
C ASN A 179 -2.97 20.12 -14.07
N GLU A 180 -1.74 20.10 -14.54
CA GLU A 180 -1.44 20.30 -15.96
C GLU A 180 -1.98 19.17 -16.83
N GLU A 181 -1.78 17.92 -16.41
CA GLU A 181 -2.30 16.74 -17.11
C GLU A 181 -3.83 16.71 -17.12
N ILE A 182 -4.46 17.03 -15.99
CA ILE A 182 -5.93 17.11 -15.90
C ILE A 182 -6.47 18.22 -16.80
N LEU A 183 -5.82 19.39 -16.82
CA LEU A 183 -6.21 20.51 -17.69
C LEU A 183 -6.05 20.19 -19.18
N ASN A 184 -4.99 19.48 -19.55
CA ASN A 184 -4.77 19.06 -20.92
C ASN A 184 -5.84 18.04 -21.35
N LEU A 185 -6.14 17.07 -20.51
CA LEU A 185 -7.22 16.10 -20.76
C LEU A 185 -8.58 16.80 -20.90
N LEU A 186 -8.87 17.80 -20.07
CA LEU A 186 -10.09 18.61 -20.18
C LEU A 186 -10.17 19.40 -21.50
N LYS A 187 -9.05 19.98 -21.96
CA LYS A 187 -9.01 20.69 -23.27
C LYS A 187 -9.28 19.76 -24.42
N GLU A 188 -8.79 18.52 -24.37
CA GLU A 188 -9.03 17.51 -25.40
C GLU A 188 -10.48 17.00 -25.43
N LEU A 189 -11.07 16.79 -24.24
CA LEU A 189 -12.40 16.21 -24.11
C LEU A 189 -13.55 17.23 -24.22
N GLY A 190 -13.29 18.50 -23.98
CA GLY A 190 -14.33 19.53 -23.88
C GLY A 190 -15.23 19.30 -22.65
N GLU A 191 -16.55 19.48 -22.83
CA GLU A 191 -17.51 19.22 -21.75
C GLU A 191 -17.60 17.72 -21.42
N VAL A 192 -17.21 17.35 -20.22
CA VAL A 192 -17.19 15.96 -19.74
C VAL A 192 -17.67 15.87 -18.29
N LYS A 193 -18.38 14.78 -17.96
CA LYS A 193 -18.74 14.50 -16.55
C LYS A 193 -17.49 14.20 -15.74
N ILE A 194 -17.42 14.73 -14.52
CA ILE A 194 -16.24 14.58 -13.64
C ILE A 194 -15.85 13.11 -13.41
N VAL A 195 -16.83 12.21 -13.27
CA VAL A 195 -16.56 10.77 -13.10
C VAL A 195 -15.84 10.17 -14.32
N ARG A 196 -16.21 10.62 -15.55
CA ARG A 196 -15.55 10.17 -16.78
C ARG A 196 -14.13 10.75 -16.88
N LEU A 197 -13.95 12.02 -16.52
CA LEU A 197 -12.63 12.65 -16.47
C LEU A 197 -11.69 11.89 -15.55
N VAL A 198 -12.14 11.62 -14.30
CA VAL A 198 -11.35 10.87 -13.31
C VAL A 198 -11.02 9.47 -13.82
N GLY A 199 -11.99 8.76 -14.39
CA GLY A 199 -11.76 7.42 -14.94
C GLY A 199 -10.74 7.41 -16.08
N LEU A 200 -10.81 8.38 -16.99
CA LEU A 200 -9.85 8.51 -18.10
C LEU A 200 -8.46 8.92 -17.60
N PHE A 201 -8.39 9.85 -16.64
CA PHE A 201 -7.13 10.26 -16.03
C PHE A 201 -6.44 9.07 -15.36
N MET A 202 -7.15 8.32 -14.52
CA MET A 202 -6.61 7.14 -13.86
C MET A 202 -6.14 6.08 -14.86
N ASN A 203 -6.94 5.82 -15.91
CA ASN A 203 -6.56 4.83 -16.92
C ASN A 203 -5.30 5.26 -17.69
N ASN A 204 -5.20 6.51 -18.11
CA ASN A 204 -4.02 7.04 -18.79
C ASN A 204 -2.79 7.01 -17.88
N TYR A 205 -2.96 7.39 -16.62
CA TYR A 205 -1.89 7.39 -15.64
C TYR A 205 -1.32 5.98 -15.38
N PHE A 206 -2.17 4.98 -15.18
CA PHE A 206 -1.74 3.59 -15.02
C PHE A 206 -1.11 2.99 -16.27
N ILE A 207 -1.61 3.32 -17.46
CA ILE A 207 -1.04 2.84 -18.73
C ILE A 207 0.32 3.49 -18.98
N THR A 208 0.46 4.79 -18.76
CA THR A 208 1.72 5.52 -19.02
C THR A 208 2.85 5.04 -18.12
N ILE A 209 2.56 4.67 -16.87
CA ILE A 209 3.55 4.08 -15.96
C ILE A 209 4.06 2.73 -16.49
N ASN A 210 3.20 1.94 -17.13
CA ASN A 210 3.55 0.61 -17.64
C ASN A 210 4.23 0.62 -19.01
N THR A 211 4.10 1.69 -19.80
CA THR A 211 4.67 1.78 -21.17
C THR A 211 5.99 2.53 -21.27
N SER A 212 6.48 3.12 -20.19
CA SER A 212 7.76 3.86 -20.13
C SER A 212 8.97 2.98 -19.74
N GLN A 213 8.92 1.69 -20.11
CA GLN A 213 10.07 0.76 -20.02
C GLN A 213 10.80 0.66 -21.34
#